data_813e8b0afebaa5fc64946fb02ce6fe42
#
_entry.id   813e8b0afebaa5fc64946fb02ce6fe42
#
_cell.length_a   1.000
_cell.length_b   1.000
_cell.length_c   1.000
_cell.angle_alpha   90.00
_cell.angle_beta   90.00
_cell.angle_gamma   90.00
#
_symmetry.space_group_name_H-M   'P 1'
#
loop_
_entity.id
_entity.type
_entity.pdbx_description
1 polymer ?
#
loop_
_entity_poly.entity_id
_entity_poly.type
_entity_poly.pdbx_seq_one_letter_code
_entity_poly.pdbx_strand_id
1 'polypeptide(L)'
;MDREFWMGPSFPQQPRELLNRLKSYGVCVVADALKGFNAMNGSIQPVVPGKCICGCAVTVRLHPGDNLLLHKAIESAQPGDILVLDTNSSYRRAVIGGIMSGAAFGKGIGGLVVDGAVRDVEELRAHGWPVF
;
A
#
# COMPACT_ATOMS: atom_id res chain seq x y z
N MET A 1 12.41 -0.83 -26.55
CA MET A 1 12.28 0.44 -25.84
C MET A 1 12.51 0.16 -24.37
N ASP A 2 13.76 0.35 -23.92
CA ASP A 2 14.11 0.16 -22.51
C ASP A 2 13.37 1.21 -21.71
N ARG A 3 12.38 0.77 -20.91
CA ARG A 3 11.70 1.65 -19.98
C ARG A 3 12.67 1.87 -18.80
N GLU A 4 13.34 3.00 -18.82
CA GLU A 4 14.11 3.42 -17.66
C GLU A 4 13.15 3.62 -16.49
N PHE A 5 13.40 2.92 -15.40
CA PHE A 5 12.75 3.15 -14.12
C PHE A 5 13.81 3.52 -13.07
N TRP A 6 13.42 4.37 -12.16
CA TRP A 6 14.29 4.75 -11.05
C TRP A 6 13.86 4.04 -9.78
N MET A 7 14.83 3.47 -9.07
CA MET A 7 14.65 2.93 -7.72
C MET A 7 15.48 3.76 -6.75
N GLY A 8 14.82 4.28 -5.72
CA GLY A 8 15.48 4.97 -4.64
C GLY A 8 16.37 4.05 -3.81
N PRO A 9 17.24 4.62 -2.95
CA PRO A 9 18.02 3.83 -2.01
C PRO A 9 17.12 3.09 -1.03
N SER A 10 17.60 1.98 -0.49
CA SER A 10 16.94 1.31 0.62
C SER A 10 16.86 2.23 1.84
N PHE A 11 15.82 2.09 2.62
CA PHE A 11 15.64 2.83 3.87
C PHE A 11 15.67 1.88 5.07
N PRO A 12 16.09 2.36 6.26
CA PRO A 12 16.12 1.53 7.45
C PRO A 12 14.69 1.21 7.91
N GLN A 13 14.45 -0.06 8.21
CA GLN A 13 13.19 -0.50 8.77
C GLN A 13 13.00 0.05 10.19
N GLN A 14 11.78 0.45 10.51
CA GLN A 14 11.44 0.89 11.86
C GLN A 14 11.26 -0.33 12.80
N PRO A 15 11.62 -0.18 14.09
CA PRO A 15 11.42 -1.25 15.06
C PRO A 15 9.94 -1.69 15.10
N ARG A 16 9.70 -2.98 15.04
CA ARG A 16 8.34 -3.55 15.05
C ARG A 16 7.56 -3.15 16.31
N GLU A 17 8.24 -2.98 17.43
CA GLU A 17 7.63 -2.49 18.68
C GLU A 17 7.05 -1.08 18.51
N LEU A 18 7.77 -0.17 17.87
CA LEU A 18 7.30 1.18 17.58
C LEU A 18 6.07 1.14 16.67
N LEU A 19 6.09 0.34 15.61
CA LEU A 19 4.95 0.21 14.69
C LEU A 19 3.72 -0.37 15.40
N ASN A 20 3.89 -1.35 16.28
CA ASN A 20 2.80 -1.92 17.07
C ASN A 20 2.20 -0.89 18.05
N ARG A 21 3.04 -0.08 18.68
CA ARG A 21 2.57 1.03 19.55
C ARG A 21 1.79 2.07 18.76
N LEU A 22 2.28 2.50 17.60
CA LEU A 22 1.54 3.42 16.72
C LEU A 22 0.18 2.83 16.32
N LYS A 23 0.16 1.58 15.92
CA LYS A 23 -1.07 0.88 15.53
C LYS A 23 -2.10 0.85 16.67
N SER A 24 -1.65 0.69 17.92
CA SER A 24 -2.54 0.61 19.09
C SER A 24 -3.26 1.93 19.40
N TYR A 25 -2.70 3.07 19.03
CA TYR A 25 -3.35 4.37 19.25
C TYR A 25 -4.48 4.64 18.25
N GLY A 26 -4.43 4.01 17.09
CA GLY A 26 -5.38 4.27 16.01
C GLY A 26 -5.07 5.53 15.20
N VAL A 27 -5.59 5.58 14.00
CA VAL A 27 -5.26 6.63 13.01
C VAL A 27 -5.69 8.03 13.43
N CYS A 28 -6.84 8.16 14.09
CA CYS A 28 -7.35 9.48 14.52
C CYS A 28 -6.44 10.12 15.56
N VAL A 29 -6.01 9.35 16.58
CA VAL A 29 -5.11 9.86 17.63
C VAL A 29 -3.75 10.26 17.04
N VAL A 30 -3.23 9.47 16.11
CA VAL A 30 -1.96 9.79 15.42
C VAL A 30 -2.13 11.05 14.58
N ALA A 31 -3.23 11.18 13.83
CA ALA A 31 -3.51 12.36 13.03
C ALA A 31 -3.65 13.63 13.89
N ASP A 32 -4.33 13.55 15.02
CA ASP A 32 -4.47 14.67 15.96
C ASP A 32 -3.11 15.09 16.53
N ALA A 33 -2.28 14.14 16.91
CA ALA A 33 -0.92 14.40 17.41
C ALA A 33 -0.04 15.09 16.34
N LEU A 34 -0.26 14.78 15.07
CA LEU A 34 0.40 15.39 13.92
C LEU A 34 -0.31 16.68 13.43
N LYS A 35 -1.34 17.16 14.16
CA LYS A 35 -2.14 18.34 13.78
C LYS A 35 -2.75 18.23 12.38
N GLY A 36 -3.14 17.02 11.97
CA GLY A 36 -3.68 16.70 10.66
C GLY A 36 -2.66 16.67 9.51
N PHE A 37 -1.38 16.95 9.78
CA PHE A 37 -0.33 16.81 8.76
C PHE A 37 -0.13 15.34 8.39
N ASN A 38 0.08 15.11 7.09
CA ASN A 38 0.32 13.79 6.51
C ASN A 38 -0.88 12.82 6.56
N ALA A 39 -2.08 13.29 6.91
CA ALA A 39 -3.28 12.50 6.71
C ALA A 39 -3.56 12.34 5.21
N MET A 40 -3.88 11.14 4.77
CA MET A 40 -4.28 10.89 3.39
C MET A 40 -5.65 11.49 3.10
N ASN A 41 -5.90 11.80 1.82
CA ASN A 41 -7.18 12.30 1.37
C ASN A 41 -8.31 11.29 1.68
N GLY A 42 -9.47 11.80 2.08
CA GLY A 42 -10.66 10.98 2.37
C GLY A 42 -11.23 10.18 1.18
N SER A 43 -10.72 10.39 -0.03
CA SER A 43 -11.01 9.53 -1.19
C SER A 43 -10.40 8.13 -1.08
N ILE A 44 -9.34 7.97 -0.28
CA ILE A 44 -8.77 6.66 0.03
C ILE A 44 -9.70 5.95 0.98
N GLN A 45 -10.35 4.89 0.50
CA GLN A 45 -11.38 4.15 1.23
C GLN A 45 -11.00 2.67 1.37
N PRO A 46 -11.42 2.00 2.44
CA PRO A 46 -11.14 0.57 2.61
C PRO A 46 -11.90 -0.27 1.59
N VAL A 47 -11.18 -1.00 0.75
CA VAL A 47 -11.74 -2.05 -0.11
C VAL A 47 -12.09 -3.29 0.70
N VAL A 48 -11.24 -3.59 1.70
CA VAL A 48 -11.44 -4.66 2.68
C VAL A 48 -11.79 -4.03 4.03
N PRO A 49 -13.07 -4.05 4.44
CA PRO A 49 -13.52 -3.38 5.65
C PRO A 49 -12.90 -3.95 6.94
N GLY A 50 -12.87 -3.13 8.00
CA GLY A 50 -12.45 -3.56 9.33
C GLY A 50 -10.97 -3.86 9.48
N LYS A 51 -10.14 -3.45 8.52
CA LYS A 51 -8.68 -3.62 8.57
C LYS A 51 -7.98 -2.34 9.01
N CYS A 52 -6.91 -2.53 9.77
CA CYS A 52 -6.00 -1.47 10.17
C CYS A 52 -4.58 -1.90 9.85
N ILE A 53 -3.83 -1.03 9.19
CA ILE A 53 -2.44 -1.27 8.80
C ILE A 53 -1.50 -0.27 9.45
N CYS A 54 -0.29 -0.71 9.75
CA CYS A 54 0.82 0.13 10.19
C CYS A 54 2.11 -0.56 9.78
N GLY A 55 2.97 0.13 9.08
CA GLY A 55 4.24 -0.41 8.58
C GLY A 55 5.07 0.66 7.90
N CYS A 56 6.29 0.31 7.50
CA CYS A 56 7.10 1.17 6.67
C CYS A 56 6.50 1.27 5.27
N ALA A 57 6.42 2.48 4.73
CA ALA A 57 5.83 2.71 3.41
C ALA A 57 6.86 2.46 2.30
N VAL A 58 6.55 1.56 1.39
CA VAL A 58 7.22 1.41 0.10
C VAL A 58 6.39 2.15 -0.94
N THR A 59 6.84 3.34 -1.32
CA THR A 59 6.12 4.22 -2.23
C THR A 59 6.47 3.92 -3.68
N VAL A 60 5.46 3.83 -4.54
CA VAL A 60 5.63 3.51 -5.95
C VAL A 60 4.79 4.46 -6.80
N ARG A 61 5.43 5.17 -7.73
CA ARG A 61 4.72 5.93 -8.74
C ARG A 61 4.60 5.12 -10.01
N LEU A 62 3.37 4.91 -10.47
CA LEU A 62 3.04 4.12 -11.65
C LEU A 62 2.50 5.00 -12.77
N HIS A 63 2.82 4.63 -14.01
CA HIS A 63 2.02 5.12 -15.13
C HIS A 63 0.65 4.44 -15.13
N PRO A 64 -0.42 5.17 -15.51
CA PRO A 64 -1.76 4.60 -15.55
C PRO A 64 -1.84 3.30 -16.37
N GLY A 65 -2.22 2.21 -15.71
CA GLY A 65 -2.34 0.88 -16.31
C GLY A 65 -1.04 0.11 -16.52
N ASP A 66 0.09 0.62 -16.00
CA ASP A 66 1.37 -0.09 -15.97
C ASP A 66 1.64 -0.58 -14.54
N ASN A 67 1.92 -1.86 -14.35
CA ASN A 67 2.17 -2.47 -13.06
C ASN A 67 3.60 -3.04 -12.90
N LEU A 68 4.50 -2.74 -13.83
CA LEU A 68 5.88 -3.25 -13.78
C LEU A 68 6.58 -2.87 -12.48
N LEU A 69 6.50 -1.59 -12.10
CA LEU A 69 7.13 -1.13 -10.86
C LEU A 69 6.46 -1.69 -9.61
N LEU A 70 5.18 -2.04 -9.67
CA LEU A 70 4.50 -2.73 -8.57
C LEU A 70 5.07 -4.15 -8.38
N HIS A 71 5.34 -4.88 -9.45
CA HIS A 71 6.04 -6.18 -9.35
C HIS A 71 7.40 -6.03 -8.69
N LYS A 72 8.17 -5.01 -9.08
CA LYS A 72 9.49 -4.73 -8.48
C LYS A 72 9.38 -4.30 -7.02
N ALA A 73 8.37 -3.52 -6.66
CA ALA A 73 8.12 -3.15 -5.28
C ALA A 73 7.75 -4.37 -4.41
N ILE A 74 6.89 -5.25 -4.90
CA ILE A 74 6.57 -6.51 -4.21
C ILE A 74 7.84 -7.34 -4.03
N GLU A 75 8.72 -7.41 -5.04
CA GLU A 75 9.97 -8.16 -4.96
C GLU A 75 10.93 -7.58 -3.90
N SER A 76 11.03 -6.27 -3.77
CA SER A 76 12.00 -5.60 -2.88
C SER A 76 11.48 -5.35 -1.47
N ALA A 77 10.15 -5.23 -1.26
CA ALA A 77 9.55 -4.96 0.04
C ALA A 77 9.83 -6.07 1.05
N GLN A 78 9.89 -5.70 2.33
CA GLN A 78 10.06 -6.60 3.45
C GLN A 78 8.71 -7.02 4.05
N PRO A 79 8.61 -8.18 4.74
CA PRO A 79 7.41 -8.54 5.47
C PRO A 79 7.00 -7.46 6.47
N GLY A 80 5.73 -7.06 6.42
CA GLY A 80 5.16 -5.98 7.24
C GLY A 80 5.21 -4.60 6.62
N ASP A 81 5.92 -4.40 5.51
CA ASP A 81 5.86 -3.15 4.75
C ASP A 81 4.47 -2.91 4.18
N ILE A 82 4.15 -1.63 3.95
CA ILE A 82 2.92 -1.21 3.31
C ILE A 82 3.26 -0.63 1.94
N LEU A 83 2.66 -1.19 0.89
CA LEU A 83 2.79 -0.63 -0.46
C LEU A 83 1.90 0.59 -0.59
N VAL A 84 2.44 1.70 -1.05
CA VAL A 84 1.69 2.94 -1.29
C VAL A 84 1.87 3.33 -2.76
N LEU A 85 0.80 3.21 -3.54
CA LEU A 85 0.84 3.39 -4.98
C LEU A 85 0.23 4.74 -5.38
N ASP A 86 0.99 5.52 -6.12
CA ASP A 86 0.53 6.73 -6.80
C ASP A 86 0.34 6.39 -8.29
N THR A 87 -0.90 6.42 -8.77
CA THR A 87 -1.25 6.23 -10.18
C THR A 87 -1.72 7.53 -10.83
N ASN A 88 -1.45 8.66 -10.19
CA ASN A 88 -1.95 9.97 -10.59
C ASN A 88 -3.48 10.00 -10.67
N SER A 89 -4.14 9.43 -9.65
CA SER A 89 -5.61 9.33 -9.55
C SER A 89 -6.27 8.72 -10.80
N SER A 90 -5.62 7.72 -11.40
CA SER A 90 -6.15 7.06 -12.59
C SER A 90 -7.16 5.98 -12.21
N TYR A 91 -8.43 6.19 -12.56
CA TYR A 91 -9.52 5.24 -12.30
C TYR A 91 -9.94 4.45 -13.54
N ARG A 92 -9.26 4.63 -14.67
CA ARG A 92 -9.60 3.94 -15.93
C ARG A 92 -9.07 2.51 -16.00
N ARG A 93 -7.97 2.23 -15.30
CA ARG A 93 -7.30 0.94 -15.34
C ARG A 93 -6.85 0.57 -13.94
N ALA A 94 -7.29 -0.58 -13.47
CA ALA A 94 -6.82 -1.13 -12.22
C ALA A 94 -5.36 -1.56 -12.34
N VAL A 95 -4.56 -1.24 -11.32
CA VAL A 95 -3.13 -1.58 -11.27
C VAL A 95 -2.87 -2.85 -10.48
N ILE A 96 -3.83 -3.27 -9.65
CA ILE A 96 -3.75 -4.50 -8.86
C ILE A 96 -5.07 -5.27 -8.88
N GLY A 97 -4.98 -6.58 -8.81
CA GLY A 97 -6.09 -7.54 -8.67
C GLY A 97 -5.65 -8.75 -7.88
N GLY A 98 -6.43 -9.83 -7.93
CA GLY A 98 -6.26 -11.04 -7.10
C GLY A 98 -4.88 -11.66 -7.17
N ILE A 99 -4.30 -11.83 -8.34
CA ILE A 99 -2.98 -12.48 -8.52
C ILE A 99 -1.88 -11.70 -7.81
N MET A 100 -1.80 -10.39 -8.01
CA MET A 100 -0.74 -9.56 -7.42
C MET A 100 -0.94 -9.36 -5.93
N SER A 101 -2.18 -9.23 -5.47
CA SER A 101 -2.49 -9.17 -4.05
C SER A 101 -2.13 -10.48 -3.34
N GLY A 102 -2.40 -11.63 -3.98
CA GLY A 102 -1.97 -12.94 -3.49
C GLY A 102 -0.45 -13.06 -3.36
N ALA A 103 0.31 -12.57 -4.34
CA ALA A 103 1.77 -12.55 -4.27
C ALA A 103 2.29 -11.64 -3.13
N ALA A 104 1.72 -10.45 -2.96
CA ALA A 104 2.06 -9.55 -1.88
C ALA A 104 1.72 -10.12 -0.50
N PHE A 105 0.54 -10.72 -0.37
CA PHE A 105 0.12 -11.40 0.85
C PHE A 105 1.04 -12.58 1.19
N GLY A 106 1.36 -13.43 0.21
CA GLY A 106 2.25 -14.59 0.39
C GLY A 106 3.66 -14.19 0.83
N LYS A 107 4.12 -13.00 0.46
CA LYS A 107 5.39 -12.44 0.92
C LYS A 107 5.32 -11.82 2.32
N GLY A 108 4.14 -11.71 2.91
CA GLY A 108 3.93 -11.11 4.22
C GLY A 108 3.86 -9.58 4.20
N ILE A 109 3.64 -8.95 3.04
CA ILE A 109 3.42 -7.51 2.94
C ILE A 109 2.14 -7.15 3.70
N GLY A 110 2.21 -6.13 4.55
CA GLY A 110 1.18 -5.81 5.54
C GLY A 110 -0.10 -5.20 4.96
N GLY A 111 -0.05 -4.67 3.76
CA GLY A 111 -1.21 -4.09 3.09
C GLY A 111 -0.86 -3.16 1.93
N LEU A 112 -1.89 -2.62 1.33
CA LEU A 112 -1.80 -1.74 0.17
C LEU A 112 -2.66 -0.49 0.34
N VAL A 113 -2.10 0.64 -0.06
CA VAL A 113 -2.84 1.89 -0.30
C VAL A 113 -2.63 2.26 -1.76
N VAL A 114 -3.69 2.58 -2.49
CA VAL A 114 -3.59 2.97 -3.89
C VAL A 114 -4.43 4.20 -4.20
N ASP A 115 -3.79 5.24 -4.73
CA ASP A 115 -4.48 6.36 -5.35
C ASP A 115 -4.82 6.00 -6.79
N GLY A 116 -5.92 5.26 -6.97
CA GLY A 116 -6.33 4.72 -8.26
C GLY A 116 -7.40 3.65 -8.14
N ALA A 117 -7.46 2.77 -9.13
CA ALA A 117 -8.44 1.68 -9.18
C ALA A 117 -7.83 0.31 -8.88
N VAL A 118 -8.60 -0.53 -8.21
CA VAL A 118 -8.33 -1.95 -8.01
C VAL A 118 -9.42 -2.78 -8.70
N ARG A 119 -9.14 -4.05 -8.97
CA ARG A 119 -10.12 -5.02 -9.50
C ARG A 119 -10.18 -6.27 -8.63
N ASP A 120 -11.07 -7.18 -8.97
CA ASP A 120 -11.25 -8.45 -8.27
C ASP A 120 -11.61 -8.25 -6.78
N VAL A 121 -12.47 -7.25 -6.50
CA VAL A 121 -12.78 -6.78 -5.15
C VAL A 121 -13.30 -7.89 -4.25
N GLU A 122 -14.14 -8.79 -4.77
CA GLU A 122 -14.69 -9.91 -4.01
C GLU A 122 -13.58 -10.89 -3.59
N GLU A 123 -12.60 -11.13 -4.45
CA GLU A 123 -11.44 -11.95 -4.14
C GLU A 123 -10.55 -11.29 -3.08
N LEU A 124 -10.31 -9.97 -3.20
CA LEU A 124 -9.58 -9.20 -2.20
C LEU A 124 -10.24 -9.28 -0.81
N ARG A 125 -11.58 -9.18 -0.78
CA ARG A 125 -12.36 -9.30 0.46
C ARG A 125 -12.30 -10.71 1.03
N ALA A 126 -12.40 -11.74 0.20
CA ALA A 126 -12.30 -13.14 0.62
C ALA A 126 -10.94 -13.47 1.23
N HIS A 127 -9.86 -12.98 0.66
CA HIS A 127 -8.51 -13.14 1.20
C HIS A 127 -8.28 -12.31 2.48
N GLY A 128 -9.04 -11.24 2.69
CA GLY A 128 -8.93 -10.40 3.87
C GLY A 128 -7.62 -9.63 4.00
N TRP A 129 -6.82 -9.56 2.93
CA TRP A 129 -5.61 -8.74 2.90
C TRP A 129 -5.97 -7.25 2.84
N PRO A 130 -5.39 -6.39 3.70
CA PRO A 130 -5.78 -5.00 3.77
C PRO A 130 -5.48 -4.23 2.49
N VAL A 131 -6.53 -3.69 1.84
CA VAL A 131 -6.45 -2.83 0.65
C VAL A 131 -7.31 -1.59 0.87
N PHE A 132 -6.72 -0.43 0.57
CA PHE A 132 -7.35 0.90 0.66
C PHE A 132 -7.24 1.65 -0.65
#